data_35c704f179c6c1a26fc05df671c13888
#
_entry.id   35c704f179c6c1a26fc05df671c13888
#
_cell.length_a   1.000
_cell.length_b   1.000
_cell.length_c   1.000
_cell.angle_alpha   90.00
_cell.angle_beta   90.00
_cell.angle_gamma   90.00
#
_symmetry.space_group_name_H-M   'P 1'
#
loop_
_entity.id
_entity.type
_entity.pdbx_description
1 polymer ?
#
loop_
_entity_poly.entity_id
_entity_poly.type
_entity_poly.pdbx_seq_one_letter_code
_entity_poly.pdbx_strand_id
1 'polypeptide(L)'
;MTNSIHPTSIVDPLAKLGEGCTVGPYAIIEEGVEMGSNCEIEAHAIIKKWTILGKEIKVGHFAVIGGDPQHLSFDSSIQSHVQVGDNVRVGEGVTIHRSIYAGGVTHIGSKSYLMGYSHI
;
A
#
# COMPACT_ATOMS: atom_id res chain seq x y z
N MET A 1 17.09 -7.23 10.74
CA MET A 1 17.40 -5.87 10.25
C MET A 1 16.34 -4.91 10.75
N THR A 2 16.74 -3.73 11.11
CA THR A 2 15.82 -2.70 11.56
C THR A 2 15.19 -1.97 10.39
N ASN A 3 14.02 -1.39 10.63
CA ASN A 3 13.35 -0.56 9.64
C ASN A 3 13.98 0.84 9.61
N SER A 4 13.99 1.45 8.44
CA SER A 4 14.47 2.81 8.25
C SER A 4 13.27 3.68 7.88
N ILE A 5 12.77 4.42 8.85
CA ILE A 5 11.55 5.24 8.69
C ILE A 5 11.95 6.70 8.76
N HIS A 6 11.69 7.43 7.67
CA HIS A 6 12.04 8.85 7.63
C HIS A 6 11.19 9.62 8.65
N PRO A 7 11.78 10.55 9.40
CA PRO A 7 11.05 11.26 10.47
C PRO A 7 9.85 12.09 10.00
N THR A 8 9.78 12.46 8.73
CA THR A 8 8.62 13.18 8.19
C THR A 8 7.48 12.27 7.75
N SER A 9 7.69 10.95 7.70
CA SER A 9 6.64 10.02 7.36
C SER A 9 5.66 9.86 8.52
N ILE A 10 4.44 9.44 8.18
CA ILE A 10 3.41 9.16 9.18
C ILE A 10 3.09 7.67 9.09
N VAL A 11 3.51 6.91 10.10
CA VAL A 11 3.21 5.48 10.19
C VAL A 11 2.30 5.28 11.39
N ASP A 12 1.09 4.77 11.13
CA ASP A 12 0.13 4.54 12.20
C ASP A 12 0.66 3.47 13.16
N PRO A 13 0.52 3.67 14.48
CA PRO A 13 1.00 2.68 15.46
C PRO A 13 0.35 1.29 15.30
N LEU A 14 -0.81 1.20 14.67
CA LEU A 14 -1.49 -0.07 14.43
C LEU A 14 -1.08 -0.71 13.08
N ALA A 15 -0.18 -0.10 12.34
CA ALA A 15 0.41 -0.73 11.15
C ALA A 15 1.48 -1.73 11.58
N LYS A 16 1.59 -2.84 10.85
CA LYS A 16 2.57 -3.89 11.13
C LYS A 16 3.55 -3.99 9.96
N LEU A 17 4.79 -3.61 10.21
CA LEU A 17 5.85 -3.64 9.22
C LEU A 17 6.79 -4.80 9.52
N GLY A 18 7.09 -5.60 8.49
CA GLY A 18 8.13 -6.61 8.57
C GLY A 18 9.51 -5.99 8.70
N GLU A 19 10.54 -6.82 8.82
CA GLU A 19 11.91 -6.36 9.01
C GLU A 19 12.49 -5.81 7.71
N GLY A 20 13.41 -4.86 7.84
CA GLY A 20 14.15 -4.33 6.71
C GLY A 20 13.39 -3.41 5.78
N CYS A 21 12.25 -2.89 6.22
CA CYS A 21 11.46 -1.96 5.42
C CYS A 21 12.06 -0.55 5.47
N THR A 22 11.93 0.18 4.36
CA THR A 22 12.28 1.60 4.29
C THR A 22 11.04 2.40 3.95
N VAL A 23 10.86 3.51 4.65
CA VAL A 23 9.73 4.42 4.43
C VAL A 23 10.31 5.81 4.21
N GLY A 24 10.08 6.36 3.02
CA GLY A 24 10.63 7.64 2.59
C GLY A 24 9.90 8.85 3.17
N PRO A 25 10.42 10.06 2.91
CA PRO A 25 9.84 11.29 3.46
C PRO A 25 8.41 11.52 2.97
N TYR A 26 7.59 12.00 3.89
CA TYR A 26 6.17 12.32 3.64
C TYR A 26 5.31 11.16 3.18
N ALA A 27 5.80 9.92 3.26
CA ALA A 27 4.97 8.75 3.04
C ALA A 27 3.99 8.57 4.20
N ILE A 28 2.83 8.00 3.90
CA ILE A 28 1.79 7.77 4.90
C ILE A 28 1.40 6.29 4.86
N ILE A 29 1.44 5.65 6.03
CA ILE A 29 1.00 4.26 6.19
C ILE A 29 -0.08 4.26 7.26
N GLU A 30 -1.31 3.90 6.86
CA GLU A 30 -2.48 4.00 7.72
C GLU A 30 -2.68 2.76 8.60
N GLU A 31 -3.67 2.83 9.47
CA GLU A 31 -3.98 1.75 10.41
C GLU A 31 -4.33 0.45 9.68
N GLY A 32 -4.04 -0.67 10.33
CA GLY A 32 -4.38 -1.99 9.80
C GLY A 32 -3.58 -2.42 8.57
N VAL A 33 -2.62 -1.61 8.13
CA VAL A 33 -1.71 -2.01 7.06
C VAL A 33 -0.77 -3.09 7.58
N GLU A 34 -0.55 -4.12 6.77
CA GLU A 34 0.45 -5.16 7.05
C GLU A 34 1.42 -5.22 5.90
N MET A 35 2.71 -5.19 6.21
CA MET A 35 3.76 -5.26 5.21
C MET A 35 4.72 -6.39 5.56
N GLY A 36 5.08 -7.17 4.55
CA GLY A 36 6.13 -8.16 4.69
C GLY A 36 7.52 -7.50 4.80
N SER A 37 8.56 -8.33 4.80
CA SER A 37 9.92 -7.85 4.94
C SER A 37 10.45 -7.17 3.68
N ASN A 38 11.44 -6.30 3.86
CA ASN A 38 12.20 -5.67 2.78
C ASN A 38 11.35 -4.89 1.78
N CYS A 39 10.29 -4.26 2.24
CA CYS A 39 9.50 -3.35 1.42
C CYS A 39 10.14 -1.97 1.39
N GLU A 40 10.05 -1.31 0.23
CA GLU A 40 10.51 0.06 0.06
C GLU A 40 9.32 0.95 -0.32
N ILE A 41 8.98 1.88 0.55
CA ILE A 41 7.93 2.86 0.31
C ILE A 41 8.60 4.20 0.03
N GLU A 42 8.49 4.69 -1.19
CA GLU A 42 9.18 5.91 -1.59
C GLU A 42 8.43 7.17 -1.14
N ALA A 43 9.07 8.33 -1.31
CA ALA A 43 8.52 9.60 -0.84
C ALA A 43 7.10 9.87 -1.36
N HIS A 44 6.25 10.40 -0.50
CA HIS A 44 4.87 10.79 -0.82
C HIS A 44 3.94 9.65 -1.22
N ALA A 45 4.35 8.40 -1.12
CA ALA A 45 3.45 7.27 -1.36
C ALA A 45 2.49 7.12 -0.16
N ILE A 46 1.29 6.64 -0.43
CA ILE A 46 0.26 6.48 0.59
C ILE A 46 -0.23 5.03 0.55
N ILE A 47 -0.09 4.35 1.68
CA ILE A 47 -0.64 3.01 1.87
C ILE A 47 -1.85 3.16 2.77
N LYS A 48 -3.04 2.98 2.20
CA LYS A 48 -4.30 3.20 2.89
C LYS A 48 -4.64 2.04 3.82
N LYS A 49 -5.53 2.30 4.77
CA LYS A 49 -5.92 1.34 5.80
C LYS A 49 -6.29 -0.02 5.21
N TRP A 50 -5.97 -1.08 5.95
CA TRP A 50 -6.27 -2.48 5.66
C TRP A 50 -5.57 -3.06 4.44
N THR A 51 -4.66 -2.35 3.81
CA THR A 51 -3.84 -2.87 2.73
C THR A 51 -2.85 -3.90 3.25
N ILE A 52 -2.71 -5.00 2.53
CA ILE A 52 -1.76 -6.06 2.86
C ILE A 52 -0.73 -6.15 1.74
N LEU A 53 0.52 -5.87 2.07
CA LEU A 53 1.64 -6.01 1.14
C LEU A 53 2.46 -7.23 1.50
N GLY A 54 2.80 -8.03 0.50
CA GLY A 54 3.76 -9.13 0.68
C GLY A 54 5.17 -8.59 0.94
N LYS A 55 6.17 -9.45 0.80
CA LYS A 55 7.57 -9.08 1.00
C LYS A 55 8.16 -8.53 -0.30
N GLU A 56 9.22 -7.72 -0.13
CA GLU A 56 10.02 -7.20 -1.25
C GLU A 56 9.17 -6.42 -2.25
N ILE A 57 8.28 -5.58 -1.75
CA ILE A 57 7.45 -4.68 -2.55
C ILE A 57 8.17 -3.34 -2.65
N LYS A 58 8.21 -2.79 -3.84
CA LYS A 58 8.68 -1.41 -4.04
C LYS A 58 7.53 -0.54 -4.50
N VAL A 59 7.20 0.48 -3.73
CA VAL A 59 6.12 1.42 -4.03
C VAL A 59 6.72 2.76 -4.42
N GLY A 60 6.44 3.18 -5.64
CA GLY A 60 6.99 4.43 -6.20
C GLY A 60 6.35 5.68 -5.62
N HIS A 61 6.99 6.81 -5.88
CA HIS A 61 6.55 8.13 -5.43
C HIS A 61 5.10 8.41 -5.85
N PHE A 62 4.33 9.00 -4.95
CA PHE A 62 2.93 9.42 -5.20
C PHE A 62 1.96 8.28 -5.52
N ALA A 63 2.35 7.03 -5.39
CA ALA A 63 1.41 5.92 -5.54
C ALA A 63 0.45 5.89 -4.34
N VAL A 64 -0.80 5.49 -4.60
CA VAL A 64 -1.82 5.35 -3.56
C VAL A 64 -2.39 3.93 -3.66
N ILE A 65 -2.16 3.13 -2.64
CA ILE A 65 -2.62 1.73 -2.60
C ILE A 65 -3.72 1.61 -1.55
N GLY A 66 -4.86 1.08 -1.96
CA GLY A 66 -5.97 0.82 -1.04
C GLY A 66 -6.95 1.96 -0.88
N GLY A 67 -6.94 2.93 -1.80
CA GLY A 67 -7.92 4.01 -1.79
C GLY A 67 -9.34 3.51 -1.99
N ASP A 68 -10.30 4.33 -1.63
CA ASP A 68 -11.72 4.00 -1.82
C ASP A 68 -12.04 3.86 -3.31
N PRO A 69 -12.89 2.90 -3.69
CA PRO A 69 -13.27 2.73 -5.09
C PRO A 69 -13.91 3.99 -5.66
N GLN A 70 -13.67 4.22 -6.94
CA GLN A 70 -14.30 5.33 -7.65
C GLN A 70 -15.74 4.96 -8.03
N HIS A 71 -16.59 4.89 -7.03
CA HIS A 71 -17.99 4.49 -7.17
C HIS A 71 -18.86 5.42 -6.34
N LEU A 72 -19.82 6.10 -6.98
CA LEU A 72 -20.59 7.16 -6.33
C LEU A 72 -21.40 6.70 -5.13
N SER A 73 -21.80 5.42 -5.09
CA SER A 73 -22.58 4.86 -4.00
C SER A 73 -21.76 4.06 -3.00
N PHE A 74 -20.43 4.19 -3.05
CA PHE A 74 -19.57 3.42 -2.15
C PHE A 74 -19.69 3.93 -0.73
N ASP A 75 -19.90 3.00 0.20
CA ASP A 75 -19.88 3.28 1.63
C ASP A 75 -18.46 3.04 2.16
N SER A 76 -17.79 4.12 2.54
CA SER A 76 -16.39 4.04 3.00
C SER A 76 -16.21 3.33 4.33
N SER A 77 -17.30 3.08 5.08
CA SER A 77 -17.26 2.30 6.32
C SER A 77 -17.10 0.79 6.05
N ILE A 78 -17.34 0.34 4.83
CA ILE A 78 -17.16 -1.06 4.45
C ILE A 78 -15.70 -1.44 4.55
N GLN A 79 -15.39 -2.52 5.26
CA GLN A 79 -14.04 -3.05 5.33
C GLN A 79 -13.78 -3.97 4.13
N SER A 80 -12.86 -3.57 3.30
CA SER A 80 -12.36 -4.38 2.19
C SER A 80 -10.87 -4.12 2.04
N HIS A 81 -10.18 -4.92 1.24
CA HIS A 81 -8.73 -4.92 1.20
C HIS A 81 -8.18 -4.79 -0.21
N VAL A 82 -6.96 -4.25 -0.30
CA VAL A 82 -6.04 -4.55 -1.39
C VAL A 82 -5.00 -5.51 -0.83
N GLN A 83 -4.72 -6.56 -1.55
CA GLN A 83 -3.66 -7.51 -1.20
C GLN A 83 -2.67 -7.62 -2.35
N VAL A 84 -1.42 -7.30 -2.08
CA VAL A 84 -0.34 -7.34 -3.07
C VAL A 84 0.56 -8.51 -2.73
N GLY A 85 0.83 -9.36 -3.72
CA GLY A 85 1.71 -10.52 -3.55
C GLY A 85 3.17 -10.10 -3.32
N ASP A 86 4.08 -11.05 -3.46
CA ASP A 86 5.51 -10.79 -3.21
C ASP A 86 6.21 -10.29 -4.46
N ASN A 87 7.30 -9.56 -4.28
CA ASN A 87 8.16 -9.09 -5.39
C ASN A 87 7.40 -8.30 -6.44
N VAL A 88 6.60 -7.35 -6.01
CA VAL A 88 5.81 -6.49 -6.90
C VAL A 88 6.42 -5.10 -6.92
N ARG A 89 6.53 -4.51 -8.11
CA ARG A 89 6.91 -3.11 -8.26
C ARG A 89 5.67 -2.30 -8.62
N VAL A 90 5.41 -1.29 -7.84
CA VAL A 90 4.32 -0.33 -8.08
C VAL A 90 4.96 0.97 -8.53
N GLY A 91 4.71 1.36 -9.77
CA GLY A 91 5.31 2.55 -10.37
C GLY A 91 4.79 3.85 -9.77
N GLU A 92 5.41 4.95 -10.17
CA GLU A 92 5.04 6.28 -9.70
C GLU A 92 3.60 6.62 -10.05
N GLY A 93 2.87 7.22 -9.11
CA GLY A 93 1.52 7.70 -9.33
C GLY A 93 0.49 6.60 -9.60
N VAL A 94 0.80 5.34 -9.41
CA VAL A 94 -0.15 4.24 -9.56
C VAL A 94 -1.21 4.35 -8.48
N THR A 95 -2.46 4.08 -8.85
CA THR A 95 -3.57 4.00 -7.90
C THR A 95 -4.19 2.60 -7.93
N ILE A 96 -4.34 2.00 -6.76
CA ILE A 96 -4.99 0.70 -6.60
C ILE A 96 -6.10 0.88 -5.58
N HIS A 97 -7.34 0.62 -5.97
CA HIS A 97 -8.51 0.82 -5.12
C HIS A 97 -8.95 -0.48 -4.46
N ARG A 98 -9.44 -0.37 -3.23
CA ARG A 98 -9.99 -1.52 -2.52
C ARG A 98 -11.36 -1.90 -3.08
N SER A 99 -11.81 -3.11 -2.78
CA SER A 99 -13.08 -3.65 -3.30
C SER A 99 -14.29 -2.85 -2.82
N ILE A 100 -15.31 -2.75 -3.66
CA ILE A 100 -16.60 -2.14 -3.28
C ILE A 100 -17.44 -3.06 -2.40
N TYR A 101 -17.06 -4.33 -2.25
CA TYR A 101 -17.83 -5.31 -1.49
C TYR A 101 -17.22 -5.52 -0.11
N ALA A 102 -18.09 -5.63 0.91
CA ALA A 102 -17.64 -5.96 2.26
C ALA A 102 -16.89 -7.30 2.25
N GLY A 103 -15.69 -7.33 2.86
CA GLY A 103 -14.84 -8.51 2.86
C GLY A 103 -14.17 -8.81 1.52
N GLY A 104 -14.42 -8.00 0.50
CA GLY A 104 -13.80 -8.21 -0.82
C GLY A 104 -12.33 -7.84 -0.85
N VAL A 105 -11.61 -8.37 -1.83
CA VAL A 105 -10.16 -8.15 -1.98
C VAL A 105 -9.85 -7.81 -3.43
N THR A 106 -9.15 -6.68 -3.63
CA THR A 106 -8.46 -6.42 -4.89
C THR A 106 -7.09 -7.06 -4.79
N HIS A 107 -6.78 -7.99 -5.67
CA HIS A 107 -5.56 -8.79 -5.56
C HIS A 107 -4.60 -8.51 -6.70
N ILE A 108 -3.35 -8.21 -6.35
CA ILE A 108 -2.25 -8.05 -7.31
C ILE A 108 -1.33 -9.26 -7.14
N GLY A 109 -1.14 -10.01 -8.21
CA GLY A 109 -0.30 -11.22 -8.17
C GLY A 109 1.17 -10.91 -7.95
N SER A 110 1.89 -11.89 -7.41
CA SER A 110 3.34 -11.79 -7.18
C SER A 110 4.10 -11.57 -8.50
N LYS A 111 5.24 -10.90 -8.41
CA LYS A 111 6.14 -10.64 -9.54
C LYS A 111 5.51 -9.76 -10.63
N SER A 112 4.53 -8.94 -10.27
CA SER A 112 3.90 -7.98 -11.17
C SER A 112 4.69 -6.67 -11.20
N TYR A 113 4.58 -5.96 -12.30
CA TYR A 113 5.08 -4.60 -12.41
C TYR A 113 3.95 -3.70 -12.91
N LEU A 114 3.49 -2.81 -12.05
CA LEU A 114 2.46 -1.83 -12.40
C LEU A 114 3.16 -0.57 -12.90
N MET A 115 3.01 -0.28 -14.18
CA MET A 115 3.67 0.85 -14.81
C MET A 115 3.14 2.18 -14.24
N GLY A 116 3.99 3.21 -14.29
CA GLY A 116 3.64 4.52 -13.75
C GLY A 116 2.28 5.03 -14.22
N TYR A 117 1.54 5.60 -13.28
CA TYR A 117 0.19 6.17 -13.45
C TYR A 117 -0.89 5.17 -13.90
N SER A 118 -0.62 3.87 -13.84
CA SER A 118 -1.68 2.89 -14.09
C SER A 118 -2.73 2.92 -12.98
N HIS A 119 -3.92 2.46 -13.30
CA HIS A 119 -5.07 2.52 -12.41
C HIS A 119 -5.75 1.16 -12.35
N ILE A 120 -6.01 0.69 -11.14
CA ILE A 120 -6.64 -0.61 -10.89
C ILE A 120 -7.87 -0.44 -10.02
#